data_3f8f1ed4f9ff456d7a88b5701380c488
#
_entry.id   3f8f1ed4f9ff456d7a88b5701380c488
#
_cell.length_a   1.000
_cell.length_b   1.000
_cell.length_c   1.000
_cell.angle_alpha   90.00
_cell.angle_beta   90.00
_cell.angle_gamma   90.00
#
_symmetry.space_group_name_H-M   'P 1'
#
loop_
_entity.id
_entity.type
_entity.pdbx_description
1 polymer ?
#
loop_
_entity_poly.entity_id
_entity_poly.type
_entity_poly.pdbx_seq_one_letter_code
_entity_poly.pdbx_strand_id
1 'polypeptide(L)'
;MTLSRPSLVALTSLLLACSDRFTPPAGTLTGTFGGPNMELNFGSRIVQASRICSGAIFKGPVVPDANGDFVLPSTSMLGDFYSSIQLEIRGRLVGSQIMASVVMTGPAGTSTEQRTLTRGIKGDFSGYACAMSQP
;
A
#
# COMPACT_ATOMS: atom_id res chain seq x y z
N MET A 1 17.33 19.40 70.37
CA MET A 1 18.15 19.06 69.18
C MET A 1 17.25 18.40 68.16
N THR A 2 16.77 19.13 67.20
CA THR A 2 15.90 18.66 66.14
C THR A 2 16.75 18.49 64.85
N LEU A 3 16.96 17.24 64.45
CA LEU A 3 17.65 16.90 63.23
C LEU A 3 16.65 17.04 62.05
N SER A 4 16.91 18.06 61.24
CA SER A 4 16.23 18.28 59.96
C SER A 4 16.71 17.24 58.95
N ARG A 5 15.77 16.44 58.39
CA ARG A 5 16.03 15.56 57.28
C ARG A 5 15.85 16.34 55.97
N PRO A 6 16.82 16.32 55.05
CA PRO A 6 16.56 16.87 53.74
C PRO A 6 15.72 15.88 52.91
N SER A 7 14.60 16.36 52.41
CA SER A 7 13.77 15.68 51.41
C SER A 7 14.50 15.59 50.12
N LEU A 8 14.82 14.37 49.72
CA LEU A 8 15.31 14.05 48.39
C LEU A 8 14.11 14.12 47.43
N VAL A 9 14.05 15.21 46.66
CA VAL A 9 13.10 15.32 45.54
C VAL A 9 13.70 14.52 44.40
N ALA A 10 13.15 13.33 44.16
CA ALA A 10 13.49 12.54 43.00
C ALA A 10 12.84 13.19 41.78
N LEU A 11 13.65 13.85 40.95
CA LEU A 11 13.26 14.35 39.64
C LEU A 11 13.16 13.17 38.68
N THR A 12 11.98 12.57 38.59
CA THR A 12 11.67 11.58 37.56
C THR A 12 11.51 12.33 36.24
N SER A 13 12.58 12.33 35.45
CA SER A 13 12.53 12.77 34.07
C SER A 13 11.64 11.82 33.27
N LEU A 14 10.41 12.22 33.01
CA LEU A 14 9.57 11.57 32.01
C LEU A 14 10.20 11.83 30.63
N LEU A 15 10.95 10.87 30.16
CA LEU A 15 11.28 10.76 28.73
C LEU A 15 9.98 10.42 28.01
N LEU A 16 9.23 11.44 27.60
CA LEU A 16 8.21 11.29 26.59
C LEU A 16 8.94 10.93 25.28
N ALA A 17 9.11 9.63 25.06
CA ALA A 17 9.44 9.14 23.73
C ALA A 17 8.24 9.46 22.85
N CYS A 18 8.33 10.55 22.07
CA CYS A 18 7.47 10.78 20.93
C CYS A 18 7.74 9.70 19.90
N SER A 19 7.23 8.51 20.13
CA SER A 19 7.02 7.57 19.04
C SER A 19 5.73 8.05 18.37
N ASP A 20 5.87 8.71 17.23
CA ASP A 20 4.76 8.97 16.29
C ASP A 20 4.20 7.62 15.85
N ARG A 21 3.44 6.99 16.72
CA ARG A 21 2.66 5.81 16.38
C ARG A 21 1.49 6.27 15.53
N PHE A 22 1.73 6.26 14.22
CA PHE A 22 0.64 6.45 13.28
C PHE A 22 -0.37 5.33 13.51
N THR A 23 -1.54 5.69 14.04
CA THR A 23 -2.68 4.77 14.18
C THR A 23 -3.57 4.94 12.96
N PRO A 24 -3.66 3.93 12.07
CA PRO A 24 -4.54 4.02 10.92
C PRO A 24 -6.00 4.21 11.34
N PRO A 25 -6.81 4.92 10.55
CA PRO A 25 -8.25 5.02 10.79
C PRO A 25 -8.92 3.65 10.85
N ALA A 26 -10.05 3.56 11.56
CA ALA A 26 -10.87 2.35 11.57
C ALA A 26 -11.32 1.99 10.15
N GLY A 27 -11.32 0.70 9.81
CA GLY A 27 -11.68 0.21 8.48
C GLY A 27 -10.57 0.33 7.44
N THR A 28 -9.36 0.71 7.84
CA THR A 28 -8.21 0.74 6.94
C THR A 28 -7.93 -0.65 6.36
N LEU A 29 -7.75 -0.72 5.03
CA LEU A 29 -7.27 -1.92 4.37
C LEU A 29 -5.83 -2.21 4.77
N THR A 30 -5.55 -3.46 5.12
CA THR A 30 -4.22 -3.95 5.45
C THR A 30 -3.97 -5.32 4.86
N GLY A 31 -2.70 -5.63 4.63
CA GLY A 31 -2.26 -6.94 4.19
C GLY A 31 -2.17 -7.09 2.68
N THR A 32 -1.95 -8.32 2.26
CA THR A 32 -1.67 -8.68 0.87
C THR A 32 -2.91 -9.24 0.21
N PHE A 33 -3.17 -8.78 -1.01
CA PHE A 33 -4.16 -9.31 -1.93
C PHE A 33 -3.49 -9.65 -3.25
N GLY A 34 -3.58 -10.88 -3.67
CA GLY A 34 -2.90 -11.33 -4.88
C GLY A 34 -3.79 -12.16 -5.79
N GLY A 35 -3.37 -12.23 -7.03
CA GLY A 35 -3.99 -12.98 -8.09
C GLY A 35 -3.03 -13.11 -9.29
N PRO A 36 -3.53 -13.56 -10.43
CA PRO A 36 -2.69 -13.68 -11.62
C PRO A 36 -2.08 -12.33 -12.01
N ASN A 37 -0.75 -12.30 -12.13
CA ASN A 37 0.04 -11.14 -12.58
C ASN A 37 -0.18 -9.83 -11.76
N MET A 38 -0.65 -9.92 -10.55
CA MET A 38 -0.85 -8.74 -9.72
C MET A 38 -0.86 -9.05 -8.23
N GLU A 39 -0.27 -8.14 -7.47
CA GLU A 39 -0.34 -8.14 -6.01
C GLU A 39 -0.51 -6.71 -5.51
N LEU A 40 -1.41 -6.51 -4.57
CA LEU A 40 -1.54 -5.27 -3.80
C LEU A 40 -1.18 -5.55 -2.35
N ASN A 41 -0.24 -4.80 -1.82
CA ASN A 41 0.14 -4.87 -0.42
C ASN A 41 -0.23 -3.55 0.26
N PHE A 42 -1.24 -3.61 1.13
CA PHE A 42 -1.78 -2.45 1.85
C PHE A 42 -1.05 -2.28 3.18
N GLY A 43 -0.25 -1.24 3.27
CA GLY A 43 0.36 -0.77 4.51
C GLY A 43 -0.37 0.42 5.10
N SER A 44 0.08 0.86 6.26
CA SER A 44 -0.54 2.00 6.96
C SER A 44 -0.27 3.35 6.29
N ARG A 45 0.80 3.47 5.52
CA ARG A 45 1.23 4.73 4.89
C ARG A 45 1.34 4.65 3.38
N ILE A 46 1.57 3.47 2.85
CA ILE A 46 1.70 3.23 1.42
C ILE A 46 0.97 1.97 1.01
N VAL A 47 0.57 1.93 -0.24
CA VAL A 47 0.13 0.71 -0.93
C VAL A 47 1.11 0.41 -2.04
N GLN A 48 1.63 -0.79 -2.05
CA GLN A 48 2.52 -1.25 -3.10
C GLN A 48 1.74 -2.14 -4.06
N ALA A 49 1.71 -1.75 -5.32
CA ALA A 49 1.21 -2.57 -6.40
C ALA A 49 2.38 -3.22 -7.12
N SER A 50 2.36 -4.53 -7.24
CA SER A 50 3.36 -5.30 -7.98
C SER A 50 2.69 -5.95 -9.17
N ARG A 51 3.33 -5.81 -10.33
CA ARG A 51 3.00 -6.48 -11.57
C ARG A 51 4.27 -7.11 -12.14
N ILE A 52 4.12 -7.91 -13.19
CA ILE A 52 5.29 -8.45 -13.86
C ILE A 52 6.17 -7.29 -14.34
N CYS A 53 7.44 -7.32 -13.93
CA CYS A 53 8.47 -6.37 -14.34
C CYS A 53 8.20 -4.90 -14.03
N SER A 54 7.17 -4.60 -13.26
CA SER A 54 6.77 -3.23 -12.96
C SER A 54 6.03 -3.17 -11.62
N GLY A 55 5.85 -1.97 -11.14
CA GLY A 55 5.10 -1.72 -9.93
C GLY A 55 4.71 -0.26 -9.79
N ALA A 56 3.98 0.04 -8.76
CA ALA A 56 3.64 1.42 -8.39
C ALA A 56 3.48 1.53 -6.87
N ILE A 57 3.70 2.72 -6.35
CA ILE A 57 3.51 3.04 -4.94
C ILE A 57 2.46 4.14 -4.85
N PHE A 58 1.44 3.89 -4.07
CA PHE A 58 0.36 4.83 -3.78
C PHE A 58 0.43 5.29 -2.34
N LYS A 59 -0.13 6.44 -2.05
CA LYS A 59 -0.34 6.90 -0.69
C LYS A 59 -1.42 6.08 0.01
N GLY A 60 -1.14 5.68 1.25
CA GLY A 60 -2.12 5.18 2.20
C GLY A 60 -2.34 6.17 3.35
N PRO A 61 -3.18 5.85 4.30
CA PRO A 61 -3.99 4.63 4.40
C PRO A 61 -5.16 4.62 3.39
N VAL A 62 -5.65 3.43 3.08
CA VAL A 62 -6.82 3.24 2.22
C VAL A 62 -7.99 2.78 3.06
N VAL A 63 -9.05 3.57 3.08
CA VAL A 63 -10.30 3.26 3.78
C VAL A 63 -11.40 3.15 2.74
N PRO A 64 -11.92 1.94 2.48
CA PRO A 64 -13.06 1.78 1.58
C PRO A 64 -14.29 2.52 2.11
N ASP A 65 -15.14 2.95 1.20
CA ASP A 65 -16.44 3.53 1.56
C ASP A 65 -17.44 2.46 2.07
N ALA A 66 -18.68 2.88 2.35
CA ALA A 66 -19.71 1.99 2.84
C ALA A 66 -20.05 0.84 1.87
N ASN A 67 -19.78 1.00 0.58
CA ASN A 67 -19.96 -0.02 -0.45
C ASN A 67 -18.73 -0.91 -0.67
N GLY A 68 -17.63 -0.63 0.04
CA GLY A 68 -16.35 -1.29 -0.14
C GLY A 68 -15.50 -0.69 -1.27
N ASP A 69 -15.91 0.42 -1.86
CA ASP A 69 -15.20 1.04 -2.97
C ASP A 69 -14.04 1.91 -2.50
N PHE A 70 -12.94 1.88 -3.25
CA PHE A 70 -11.78 2.73 -3.05
C PHE A 70 -11.08 3.03 -4.37
N VAL A 71 -10.31 4.10 -4.38
CA VAL A 71 -9.49 4.49 -5.53
C VAL A 71 -8.05 4.69 -5.07
N LEU A 72 -7.12 4.07 -5.79
CA LEU A 72 -5.70 4.40 -5.75
C LEU A 72 -5.45 5.37 -6.91
N PRO A 73 -5.23 6.66 -6.63
CA PRO A 73 -5.18 7.67 -7.67
C PRO A 73 -3.98 7.45 -8.61
N SER A 74 -4.10 7.93 -9.82
CA SER A 74 -3.08 7.78 -10.85
C SER A 74 -1.68 8.17 -10.36
N THR A 75 -0.73 7.28 -10.54
CA THR A 75 0.69 7.48 -10.22
C THR A 75 1.57 6.87 -11.30
N SER A 76 2.80 7.37 -11.42
CA SER A 76 3.78 6.84 -12.37
C SER A 76 4.20 5.42 -11.98
N MET A 77 4.29 4.54 -12.96
CA MET A 77 4.82 3.20 -12.76
C MET A 77 6.35 3.26 -12.57
N LEU A 78 6.84 2.35 -11.75
CA LEU A 78 8.27 2.16 -11.48
C LEU A 78 8.85 1.13 -12.45
N GLY A 79 10.05 1.42 -12.93
CA GLY A 79 10.78 0.58 -13.87
C GLY A 79 11.21 1.36 -15.12
N ASP A 80 12.36 1.04 -15.66
CA ASP A 80 13.03 1.83 -16.71
C ASP A 80 12.19 1.99 -17.98
N PHE A 81 11.34 1.00 -18.30
CA PHE A 81 10.48 1.02 -19.49
C PHE A 81 9.06 1.52 -19.22
N TYR A 82 8.69 1.77 -17.98
CA TYR A 82 7.31 2.05 -17.57
C TYR A 82 7.11 3.42 -16.96
N SER A 83 8.16 4.23 -16.84
CA SER A 83 8.11 5.54 -16.16
C SER A 83 7.15 6.55 -16.84
N SER A 84 6.87 6.35 -18.12
CA SER A 84 5.89 7.17 -18.88
C SER A 84 4.45 6.67 -18.74
N ILE A 85 4.24 5.54 -18.04
CA ILE A 85 2.92 4.95 -17.86
C ILE A 85 2.39 5.36 -16.49
N GLN A 86 1.13 5.84 -16.47
CA GLN A 86 0.38 6.13 -15.26
C GLN A 86 -0.52 4.94 -14.92
N LEU A 87 -0.55 4.57 -13.66
CA LEU A 87 -1.39 3.50 -13.14
C LEU A 87 -2.42 4.06 -12.16
N GLU A 88 -3.69 3.78 -12.39
CA GLU A 88 -4.79 4.03 -11.47
C GLU A 88 -5.50 2.71 -11.17
N ILE A 89 -5.86 2.48 -9.93
CA ILE A 89 -6.59 1.29 -9.53
C ILE A 89 -7.88 1.70 -8.83
N ARG A 90 -9.00 1.20 -9.31
CA ARG A 90 -10.30 1.31 -8.66
C ARG A 90 -10.70 -0.06 -8.18
N GLY A 91 -10.94 -0.19 -6.89
CA GLY A 91 -11.26 -1.47 -6.28
C GLY A 91 -12.55 -1.46 -5.51
N ARG A 92 -13.14 -2.64 -5.40
CA ARG A 92 -14.24 -2.92 -4.47
C ARG A 92 -13.89 -4.12 -3.63
N LEU A 93 -13.92 -3.94 -2.33
CA LEU A 93 -13.74 -5.03 -1.37
C LEU A 93 -15.07 -5.77 -1.20
N VAL A 94 -15.07 -7.06 -1.51
CA VAL A 94 -16.21 -7.96 -1.32
C VAL A 94 -15.72 -9.18 -0.56
N GLY A 95 -16.04 -9.26 0.73
CA GLY A 95 -15.52 -10.33 1.59
C GLY A 95 -13.99 -10.32 1.65
N SER A 96 -13.36 -11.42 1.27
CA SER A 96 -11.90 -11.57 1.23
C SER A 96 -11.27 -11.22 -0.13
N GLN A 97 -12.06 -10.68 -1.06
CA GLN A 97 -11.59 -10.38 -2.41
C GLN A 97 -11.69 -8.90 -2.73
N ILE A 98 -10.81 -8.44 -3.60
CA ILE A 98 -10.88 -7.14 -4.25
C ILE A 98 -11.16 -7.37 -5.73
N MET A 99 -12.25 -6.77 -6.21
CA MET A 99 -12.54 -6.64 -7.64
C MET A 99 -11.90 -5.35 -8.10
N ALA A 100 -10.81 -5.44 -8.86
CA ALA A 100 -10.03 -4.28 -9.25
C ALA A 100 -10.14 -3.99 -10.74
N SER A 101 -10.33 -2.72 -11.06
CA SER A 101 -10.17 -2.16 -12.40
C SER A 101 -8.84 -1.43 -12.46
N VAL A 102 -7.92 -1.91 -13.26
CA VAL A 102 -6.56 -1.41 -13.40
C VAL A 102 -6.47 -0.60 -14.68
N VAL A 103 -6.30 0.70 -14.55
CA VAL A 103 -6.24 1.63 -15.69
C VAL A 103 -4.81 2.07 -15.90
N MET A 104 -4.27 1.79 -17.06
CA MET A 104 -2.94 2.21 -17.48
C MET A 104 -3.05 3.22 -18.61
N THR A 105 -2.42 4.37 -18.44
CA THR A 105 -2.37 5.42 -19.44
C THR A 105 -0.93 5.73 -19.81
N GLY A 106 -0.62 5.65 -21.06
CA GLY A 106 0.72 5.91 -21.60
C GLY A 106 0.67 6.59 -22.96
N PRO A 107 1.83 6.77 -23.62
CA PRO A 107 1.91 7.42 -24.93
C PRO A 107 1.07 6.76 -26.00
N ALA A 108 0.85 5.44 -25.90
CA ALA A 108 0.05 4.67 -26.87
C ALA A 108 -1.45 4.69 -26.55
N GLY A 109 -1.90 5.36 -25.48
CA GLY A 109 -3.30 5.45 -25.08
C GLY A 109 -3.57 4.85 -23.71
N THR A 110 -4.84 4.54 -23.48
CA THR A 110 -5.33 4.01 -22.20
C THR A 110 -5.83 2.58 -22.37
N SER A 111 -5.45 1.71 -21.46
CA SER A 111 -5.98 0.35 -21.33
C SER A 111 -6.56 0.11 -19.96
N THR A 112 -7.58 -0.74 -19.89
CA THR A 112 -8.23 -1.13 -18.62
C THR A 112 -8.28 -2.64 -18.54
N GLU A 113 -7.84 -3.17 -17.40
CA GLU A 113 -7.88 -4.60 -17.09
C GLU A 113 -8.70 -4.83 -15.84
N GLN A 114 -9.45 -5.94 -15.81
CA GLN A 114 -10.16 -6.37 -14.61
C GLN A 114 -9.36 -7.47 -13.92
N ARG A 115 -9.23 -7.36 -12.59
CA ARG A 115 -8.52 -8.32 -11.76
C ARG A 115 -9.33 -8.67 -10.53
N THR A 116 -9.29 -9.94 -10.15
CA THR A 116 -9.79 -10.38 -8.84
C THR A 116 -8.60 -10.79 -7.98
N LEU A 117 -8.46 -10.13 -6.85
CA LEU A 117 -7.36 -10.36 -5.92
C LEU A 117 -7.92 -10.91 -4.62
N THR A 118 -7.26 -11.91 -4.05
CA THR A 118 -7.70 -12.60 -2.83
C THR A 118 -6.78 -12.28 -1.66
N ARG A 119 -7.36 -11.99 -0.52
CA ARG A 119 -6.64 -11.69 0.73
C ARG A 119 -5.76 -12.87 1.14
N GLY A 120 -4.52 -12.57 1.53
CA GLY A 120 -3.56 -13.55 2.00
C GLY A 120 -2.91 -14.39 0.91
N ILE A 121 -3.30 -14.21 -0.34
CA ILE A 121 -2.67 -14.85 -1.49
C ILE A 121 -1.62 -13.91 -2.06
N LYS A 122 -0.45 -14.45 -2.38
CA LYS A 122 0.59 -13.71 -3.11
C LYS A 122 0.25 -13.64 -4.58
N GLY A 123 0.73 -12.60 -5.26
CA GLY A 123 0.62 -12.49 -6.70
C GLY A 123 1.30 -13.68 -7.40
N ASP A 124 0.64 -14.22 -8.40
CA ASP A 124 1.20 -15.26 -9.25
C ASP A 124 1.79 -14.62 -10.52
N PHE A 125 3.12 -14.57 -10.56
CA PHE A 125 3.88 -14.05 -11.68
C PHE A 125 4.52 -15.16 -12.51
N SER A 126 4.15 -16.41 -12.27
CA SER A 126 4.63 -17.57 -13.03
C SER A 126 4.17 -17.51 -14.49
N GLY A 127 4.96 -18.05 -15.39
CA GLY A 127 4.67 -18.08 -16.83
C GLY A 127 4.95 -16.79 -17.57
N TYR A 128 5.43 -15.77 -16.89
CA TYR A 128 5.81 -14.49 -17.50
C TYR A 128 7.31 -14.23 -17.28
N ALA A 129 8.00 -13.89 -18.33
CA ALA A 129 9.37 -13.40 -18.26
C ALA A 129 9.37 -11.88 -18.48
N CYS A 130 10.09 -11.15 -17.65
CA CYS A 130 10.41 -9.78 -18.00
C CYS A 130 11.29 -9.83 -19.24
N ALA A 131 10.86 -9.22 -20.33
CA ALA A 131 11.72 -9.02 -21.47
C ALA A 131 12.87 -8.10 -21.02
N MET A 132 13.97 -8.69 -20.58
CA MET A 132 15.22 -7.98 -20.51
C MET A 132 15.58 -7.65 -21.95
N SER A 133 15.49 -6.39 -22.33
CA SER A 133 16.13 -5.94 -23.55
C SER A 133 17.61 -6.21 -23.36
N GLN A 134 18.08 -7.22 -24.06
CA GLN A 134 19.52 -7.41 -24.21
C GLN A 134 20.06 -6.20 -24.97
N PRO A 135 21.23 -5.71 -24.56
CA PRO A 135 21.90 -4.61 -25.25
C PRO A 135 22.26 -4.97 -26.68
#